data_214c5de32f4d25acc6244b8f78f23339
#
_entry.id   214c5de32f4d25acc6244b8f78f23339
#
_cell.length_a   1.000
_cell.length_b   1.000
_cell.length_c   1.000
_cell.angle_alpha   90.00
_cell.angle_beta   90.00
_cell.angle_gamma   90.00
#
_symmetry.space_group_name_H-M   'P 1'
#
loop_
_entity.id
_entity.type
_entity.pdbx_description
1 polymer ?
#
loop_
_entity_poly.entity_id
_entity_poly.type
_entity_poly.pdbx_seq_one_letter_code
_entity_poly.pdbx_strand_id
1 'polypeptide(L)'
;LKGYGSVSEVQFFRGGALRINLNELRDFNFNIFYSDNYYDASSNILSGDVQSFYTDGYHRTTTEIQRKNSVKERLIGGRISYEKGSYRFGATYWQSKFSKNVARDSSLILHKFSGDRANLAGADYDIITKNMNFFGEFALSQTSALASVNGVLLTFLEIADVIFSYRNYPADFTPLH
;
A
#
# COMPACT_ATOMS: atom_id res chain seq x y z
N LEU A 1 -0.33 -10.91 36.63
CA LEU A 1 0.03 -11.14 35.22
C LEU A 1 -0.08 -9.81 34.49
N LYS A 2 1.07 -9.13 34.25
CA LYS A 2 1.12 -7.97 33.35
C LYS A 2 0.95 -8.51 31.93
N GLY A 3 -0.09 -8.08 31.23
CA GLY A 3 -0.27 -8.39 29.84
C GLY A 3 0.96 -7.95 29.04
N TYR A 4 1.55 -8.81 28.28
CA TYR A 4 2.59 -8.51 27.31
C TYR A 4 1.92 -7.66 26.20
N GLY A 5 2.03 -6.35 26.32
CA GLY A 5 1.69 -5.47 25.20
C GLY A 5 2.78 -5.64 24.14
N SER A 6 2.44 -6.19 22.99
CA SER A 6 3.32 -6.20 21.84
C SER A 6 3.67 -4.76 21.47
N VAL A 7 4.90 -4.35 21.71
CA VAL A 7 5.42 -3.01 21.38
C VAL A 7 5.81 -2.93 19.90
N SER A 8 5.51 -3.95 19.12
CA SER A 8 6.10 -4.17 17.79
C SER A 8 5.40 -3.47 16.63
N GLU A 9 4.37 -2.67 16.83
CA GLU A 9 3.66 -2.07 15.69
C GLU A 9 3.70 -0.55 15.73
N VAL A 10 4.77 0.01 15.19
CA VAL A 10 4.88 1.46 14.91
C VAL A 10 4.43 1.80 13.48
N GLN A 11 3.96 0.80 12.73
CA GLN A 11 3.46 1.00 11.37
C GLN A 11 1.98 1.34 11.38
N PHE A 12 1.67 2.61 11.53
CA PHE A 12 0.30 3.11 11.40
C PHE A 12 0.29 4.45 10.68
N PHE A 13 -0.79 4.72 9.97
CA PHE A 13 -1.00 6.02 9.35
C PHE A 13 -1.48 7.04 10.39
N ARG A 14 -0.82 8.23 10.41
CA ARG A 14 -1.26 9.38 11.21
C ARG A 14 -1.83 10.43 10.28
N GLY A 15 -3.13 10.58 10.24
CA GLY A 15 -3.71 11.55 9.33
C GLY A 15 -5.22 11.56 9.39
N GLY A 16 -5.81 11.88 8.27
CA GLY A 16 -7.25 11.93 8.10
C GLY A 16 -7.66 11.32 6.77
N ALA A 17 -8.89 10.86 6.72
CA ALA A 17 -9.54 10.44 5.51
C ALA A 17 -10.93 11.06 5.41
N LEU A 18 -11.33 11.39 4.20
CA LEU A 18 -12.65 11.95 3.87
C LEU A 18 -13.30 11.07 2.82
N ARG A 19 -14.53 10.65 3.09
CA ARG A 19 -15.41 10.00 2.11
C ARG A 19 -16.46 11.00 1.65
N ILE A 20 -16.60 11.12 0.34
CA ILE A 20 -17.58 12.02 -0.29
C ILE A 20 -18.55 11.17 -1.11
N ASN A 21 -19.82 11.28 -0.79
CA ASN A 21 -20.91 10.68 -1.56
C ASN A 21 -21.76 11.83 -2.12
N LEU A 22 -21.89 11.89 -3.43
CA LEU A 22 -22.67 12.91 -4.10
C LEU A 22 -24.05 12.32 -4.44
N ASN A 23 -25.13 13.02 -4.04
CA ASN A 23 -26.51 12.58 -4.28
C ASN A 23 -26.83 12.36 -5.76
N GLU A 24 -26.19 13.13 -6.64
CA GLU A 24 -26.36 13.04 -8.10
C GLU A 24 -25.57 11.87 -8.71
N LEU A 25 -24.53 11.41 -8.02
CA LEU A 25 -23.66 10.32 -8.43
C LEU A 25 -23.70 9.16 -7.43
N ARG A 26 -24.91 8.66 -7.16
CA ARG A 26 -25.16 7.65 -6.10
C ARG A 26 -24.35 6.35 -6.24
N ASP A 27 -24.01 6.01 -7.48
CA ASP A 27 -23.24 4.81 -7.77
C ASP A 27 -21.71 5.02 -7.57
N PHE A 28 -21.29 6.26 -7.29
CA PHE A 28 -19.88 6.62 -7.09
C PHE A 28 -19.55 6.97 -5.64
N ASN A 29 -18.40 6.52 -5.19
CA ASN A 29 -17.82 6.91 -3.91
C ASN A 29 -16.41 7.50 -4.15
N PHE A 30 -16.13 8.61 -3.51
CA PHE A 30 -14.83 9.28 -3.54
C PHE A 30 -14.22 9.25 -2.15
N ASN A 31 -12.99 8.77 -2.06
CA ASN A 31 -12.23 8.77 -0.82
C ASN A 31 -10.93 9.53 -1.04
N ILE A 32 -10.58 10.42 -0.13
CA ILE A 32 -9.31 11.14 -0.10
C ILE A 32 -8.68 10.85 1.25
N PHE A 33 -7.38 10.62 1.28
CA PHE A 33 -6.66 10.37 2.52
C PHE A 33 -5.31 11.08 2.52
N TYR A 34 -4.89 11.45 3.71
CA TYR A 34 -3.61 12.10 3.98
C TYR A 34 -3.01 11.49 5.25
N SER A 35 -1.71 11.23 5.23
CA SER A 35 -0.96 10.81 6.40
C SER A 35 0.36 11.57 6.49
N ASP A 36 0.73 11.92 7.73
CA ASP A 36 2.01 12.55 8.07
C ASP A 36 2.62 11.74 9.22
N ASN A 37 3.63 10.95 8.92
CA ASN A 37 4.21 10.00 9.83
C ASN A 37 5.72 10.15 9.97
N TYR A 38 6.27 9.62 11.07
CA TYR A 38 7.69 9.57 11.32
C TYR A 38 8.12 8.13 11.51
N TYR A 39 9.26 7.78 10.93
CA TYR A 39 9.86 6.46 11.04
C TYR A 39 11.23 6.54 11.70
N ASP A 40 11.53 5.51 12.47
CA ASP A 40 12.85 5.26 12.97
C ASP A 40 13.71 4.67 11.86
N ALA A 41 14.83 5.30 11.57
CA ALA A 41 15.68 4.88 10.47
C ALA A 41 17.15 5.12 10.74
N SER A 42 18.01 4.27 10.16
CA SER A 42 19.44 4.56 10.05
C SER A 42 19.74 5.26 8.74
N SER A 43 20.60 6.26 8.80
CA SER A 43 21.08 6.97 7.62
C SER A 43 22.59 6.77 7.47
N ASN A 44 23.04 6.75 6.23
CA ASN A 44 24.48 6.80 5.93
C ASN A 44 25.05 8.13 6.42
N ILE A 45 26.17 8.08 7.12
CA ILE A 45 26.80 9.27 7.74
C ILE A 45 27.31 10.26 6.65
N LEU A 46 27.72 9.74 5.49
CA LEU A 46 28.31 10.55 4.42
C LEU A 46 27.27 11.14 3.47
N SER A 47 26.29 10.33 3.04
CA SER A 47 25.28 10.75 2.06
C SER A 47 23.99 11.27 2.73
N GLY A 48 23.73 10.90 3.98
CA GLY A 48 22.48 11.22 4.65
C GLY A 48 21.29 10.34 4.23
N ASP A 49 21.48 9.45 3.27
CA ASP A 49 20.43 8.58 2.75
C ASP A 49 20.02 7.53 3.78
N VAL A 50 18.73 7.18 3.76
CA VAL A 50 18.17 6.14 4.60
C VAL A 50 18.63 4.77 4.11
N GLN A 51 19.22 3.98 5.00
CA GLN A 51 19.64 2.61 4.70
C GLN A 51 18.65 1.55 5.18
N SER A 52 18.04 1.79 6.35
CA SER A 52 17.12 0.82 6.95
C SER A 52 16.07 1.53 7.79
N PHE A 53 14.84 1.02 7.74
CA PHE A 53 13.76 1.39 8.63
C PHE A 53 13.66 0.37 9.78
N TYR A 54 13.30 0.86 10.97
CA TYR A 54 13.13 0.04 12.17
C TYR A 54 11.68 0.11 12.63
N THR A 55 11.11 -1.04 12.92
CA THR A 55 9.71 -1.20 13.33
C THR A 55 9.56 -1.68 14.77
N ASP A 56 10.69 -1.94 15.45
CA ASP A 56 10.73 -2.50 16.80
C ASP A 56 10.37 -1.51 17.91
N GLY A 57 10.37 -0.20 17.62
CA GLY A 57 10.01 0.86 18.56
C GLY A 57 10.93 0.97 19.79
N TYR A 58 12.09 0.33 19.78
CA TYR A 58 13.03 0.39 20.90
C TYR A 58 13.85 1.69 20.90
N HIS A 59 13.88 2.36 22.05
CA HIS A 59 14.65 3.59 22.27
C HIS A 59 15.40 3.52 23.60
N ARG A 60 16.24 2.48 23.77
CA ARG A 60 16.94 2.17 25.02
C ARG A 60 18.41 2.56 25.01
N THR A 61 19.02 2.54 23.83
CA THR A 61 20.43 2.89 23.65
C THR A 61 20.57 4.23 22.95
N THR A 62 21.73 4.88 23.09
CA THR A 62 22.03 6.14 22.41
C THR A 62 21.81 6.04 20.88
N THR A 63 22.20 4.92 20.28
CA THR A 63 22.05 4.67 18.85
C THR A 63 20.56 4.53 18.47
N GLU A 64 19.76 3.84 19.26
CA GLU A 64 18.31 3.73 19.05
C GLU A 64 17.61 5.09 19.16
N ILE A 65 18.02 5.90 20.16
CA ILE A 65 17.49 7.26 20.35
C ILE A 65 17.84 8.17 19.17
N GLN A 66 19.04 8.06 18.59
CA GLN A 66 19.44 8.85 17.43
C GLN A 66 18.66 8.48 16.16
N ARG A 67 18.17 7.25 16.06
CA ARG A 67 17.34 6.78 14.93
C ARG A 67 15.88 7.17 15.05
N LYS A 68 15.44 7.56 16.25
CA LYS A 68 14.05 7.89 16.55
C LYS A 68 13.54 9.03 15.67
N ASN A 69 12.40 8.78 15.00
CA ASN A 69 11.70 9.80 14.20
C ASN A 69 12.62 10.49 13.17
N SER A 70 13.63 9.79 12.66
CA SER A 70 14.69 10.39 11.83
C SER A 70 14.26 10.62 10.38
N VAL A 71 13.17 10.01 9.95
CA VAL A 71 12.60 10.15 8.61
C VAL A 71 11.12 10.48 8.71
N LYS A 72 10.70 11.51 8.00
CA LYS A 72 9.31 11.90 7.88
C LYS A 72 8.76 11.42 6.55
N GLU A 73 7.56 10.84 6.55
CA GLU A 73 6.77 10.52 5.38
C GLU A 73 5.52 11.37 5.33
N ARG A 74 5.20 11.90 4.17
CA ARG A 74 3.89 12.49 3.84
C ARG A 74 3.27 11.70 2.73
N LEU A 75 2.11 11.12 3.00
CA LEU A 75 1.34 10.34 2.05
C LEU A 75 0.03 11.06 1.76
N ILE A 76 -0.30 11.18 0.49
CA ILE A 76 -1.58 11.69 0.00
C ILE A 76 -2.10 10.76 -1.09
N GLY A 77 -3.37 10.50 -1.07
CA GLY A 77 -3.97 9.67 -2.11
C GLY A 77 -5.49 9.81 -2.15
N GLY A 78 -6.04 9.12 -3.13
CA GLY A 78 -7.49 9.07 -3.32
C GLY A 78 -7.92 7.82 -4.06
N ARG A 79 -9.18 7.49 -3.89
CA ARG A 79 -9.85 6.39 -4.55
C ARG A 79 -11.21 6.84 -5.05
N ILE A 80 -11.52 6.51 -6.29
CA ILE A 80 -12.86 6.55 -6.84
C ILE A 80 -13.33 5.10 -7.00
N SER A 81 -14.56 4.82 -6.58
CA SER A 81 -15.20 3.54 -6.84
C SER A 81 -16.60 3.75 -7.40
N TYR A 82 -16.96 2.87 -8.32
CA TYR A 82 -18.29 2.77 -8.92
C TYR A 82 -18.89 1.44 -8.52
N GLU A 83 -20.10 1.45 -7.98
CA GLU A 83 -20.83 0.25 -7.55
C GLU A 83 -22.27 0.33 -8.02
N LYS A 84 -22.67 -0.60 -8.90
CA LYS A 84 -24.04 -0.70 -9.39
C LYS A 84 -24.44 -2.14 -9.60
N GLY A 85 -25.37 -2.61 -8.78
CA GLY A 85 -25.83 -4.00 -8.83
C GLY A 85 -24.68 -4.98 -8.63
N SER A 86 -24.39 -5.76 -9.65
CA SER A 86 -23.34 -6.78 -9.64
C SER A 86 -21.98 -6.28 -10.16
N TYR A 87 -21.84 -5.00 -10.42
CA TYR A 87 -20.62 -4.42 -10.97
C TYR A 87 -19.96 -3.52 -9.95
N ARG A 88 -18.68 -3.72 -9.73
CA ARG A 88 -17.83 -2.87 -8.91
C ARG A 88 -16.53 -2.60 -9.62
N PHE A 89 -16.16 -1.33 -9.74
CA PHE A 89 -14.90 -0.88 -10.31
C PHE A 89 -14.27 0.15 -9.39
N GLY A 90 -12.96 0.14 -9.30
CA GLY A 90 -12.22 1.08 -8.51
C GLY A 90 -10.96 1.57 -9.21
N ALA A 91 -10.58 2.81 -8.91
CA ALA A 91 -9.28 3.36 -9.26
C ALA A 91 -8.70 4.08 -8.06
N THR A 92 -7.45 3.83 -7.77
CA THR A 92 -6.72 4.39 -6.63
C THR A 92 -5.43 5.02 -7.11
N TYR A 93 -5.09 6.16 -6.56
CA TYR A 93 -3.78 6.75 -6.72
C TYR A 93 -3.29 7.26 -5.38
N TRP A 94 -2.01 7.04 -5.08
CA TRP A 94 -1.37 7.64 -3.94
C TRP A 94 0.09 8.00 -4.24
N GLN A 95 0.58 9.00 -3.51
CA GLN A 95 1.95 9.44 -3.53
C GLN A 95 2.47 9.59 -2.10
N SER A 96 3.65 9.06 -1.86
CA SER A 96 4.41 9.25 -0.62
C SER A 96 5.68 10.04 -0.89
N LYS A 97 6.02 10.97 0.01
CA LYS A 97 7.25 11.76 -0.03
C LYS A 97 7.98 11.64 1.29
N PHE A 98 9.23 11.21 1.21
CA PHE A 98 10.14 11.13 2.36
C PHE A 98 10.96 12.40 2.53
N SER A 99 11.33 12.71 3.76
CA SER A 99 12.22 13.85 4.07
C SER A 99 13.68 13.58 3.73
N LYS A 100 14.03 12.33 3.51
CA LYS A 100 15.36 11.87 3.10
C LYS A 100 15.25 10.89 1.95
N ASN A 101 16.28 10.81 1.15
CA ASN A 101 16.36 9.83 0.09
C ASN A 101 16.56 8.43 0.68
N VAL A 102 15.81 7.45 0.20
CA VAL A 102 15.96 6.04 0.60
C VAL A 102 16.96 5.39 -0.34
N ALA A 103 18.09 4.95 0.18
CA ALA A 103 19.10 4.29 -0.62
C ALA A 103 18.65 2.88 -1.00
N ARG A 104 18.89 2.52 -2.25
CA ARG A 104 18.74 1.13 -2.67
C ARG A 104 19.92 0.33 -2.11
N ASP A 105 19.68 -0.51 -1.12
CA ASP A 105 20.66 -1.47 -0.70
C ASP A 105 20.96 -2.42 -1.87
N SER A 106 22.22 -2.59 -2.20
CA SER A 106 22.69 -3.44 -3.31
C SER A 106 22.50 -4.95 -3.07
N SER A 107 21.95 -5.32 -1.93
CA SER A 107 21.57 -6.70 -1.65
C SER A 107 20.39 -7.11 -2.55
N LEU A 108 20.48 -8.28 -3.12
CA LEU A 108 19.59 -9.01 -4.05
C LEU A 108 18.07 -9.04 -3.71
N ILE A 109 17.55 -8.05 -3.01
CA ILE A 109 16.15 -7.98 -2.65
C ILE A 109 15.37 -7.30 -3.79
N LEU A 110 14.63 -8.11 -4.53
CA LEU A 110 13.64 -7.68 -5.50
C LEU A 110 12.58 -6.78 -4.83
N HIS A 111 12.00 -5.87 -5.58
CA HIS A 111 10.88 -5.02 -5.14
C HIS A 111 11.21 -3.94 -4.08
N LYS A 112 12.47 -3.57 -3.88
CA LYS A 112 12.82 -2.47 -2.96
C LYS A 112 12.67 -1.11 -3.61
N PHE A 113 11.95 -0.24 -2.91
CA PHE A 113 11.86 1.18 -3.23
C PHE A 113 13.21 1.90 -2.99
N SER A 114 13.55 2.83 -3.88
CA SER A 114 14.64 3.80 -3.67
C SER A 114 14.23 5.17 -4.20
N GLY A 115 14.67 6.22 -3.52
CA GLY A 115 14.32 7.60 -3.85
C GLY A 115 13.66 8.34 -2.68
N ASP A 116 13.23 9.56 -2.91
CA ASP A 116 12.50 10.39 -1.94
C ASP A 116 10.99 10.41 -2.18
N ARG A 117 10.52 9.83 -3.28
CA ARG A 117 9.11 9.77 -3.65
C ARG A 117 8.74 8.39 -4.15
N ALA A 118 7.58 7.91 -3.71
CA ALA A 118 6.94 6.73 -4.24
C ALA A 118 5.53 7.09 -4.70
N ASN A 119 5.09 6.55 -5.81
CA ASN A 119 3.71 6.66 -6.27
C ASN A 119 3.24 5.33 -6.82
N LEU A 120 1.94 5.13 -6.71
CA LEU A 120 1.28 3.94 -7.22
C LEU A 120 -0.10 4.32 -7.73
N ALA A 121 -0.43 3.83 -8.91
CA ALA A 121 -1.77 3.86 -9.46
C ALA A 121 -2.32 2.44 -9.50
N GLY A 122 -3.56 2.25 -9.09
CA GLY A 122 -4.22 0.96 -9.09
C GLY A 122 -5.60 1.04 -9.71
N ALA A 123 -6.04 -0.06 -10.31
CA ALA A 123 -7.40 -0.25 -10.77
C ALA A 123 -7.87 -1.65 -10.39
N ASP A 124 -9.11 -1.76 -9.96
CA ASP A 124 -9.71 -3.04 -9.56
C ASP A 124 -11.12 -3.19 -10.11
N TYR A 125 -11.53 -4.43 -10.25
CA TYR A 125 -12.87 -4.79 -10.68
C TYR A 125 -13.38 -6.02 -9.96
N ASP A 126 -14.71 -6.08 -9.81
CA ASP A 126 -15.44 -7.20 -9.25
C ASP A 126 -16.79 -7.27 -9.96
N ILE A 127 -17.03 -8.35 -10.71
CA ILE A 127 -18.20 -8.54 -11.56
C ILE A 127 -18.87 -9.86 -11.19
N ILE A 128 -20.04 -9.75 -10.55
CA ILE A 128 -20.80 -10.91 -10.09
C ILE A 128 -21.88 -11.24 -11.09
N THR A 129 -21.90 -12.46 -11.55
CA THR A 129 -22.99 -13.04 -12.33
C THR A 129 -23.71 -14.10 -11.51
N LYS A 130 -24.71 -14.78 -12.08
CA LYS A 130 -25.49 -15.79 -11.35
C LYS A 130 -24.61 -16.87 -10.70
N ASN A 131 -23.60 -17.37 -11.41
CA ASN A 131 -22.78 -18.50 -10.98
C ASN A 131 -21.26 -18.23 -11.07
N MET A 132 -20.88 -16.99 -11.38
CA MET A 132 -19.48 -16.62 -11.54
C MET A 132 -19.21 -15.27 -10.88
N ASN A 133 -18.03 -15.14 -10.30
CA ASN A 133 -17.49 -13.86 -9.89
C ASN A 133 -16.12 -13.67 -10.56
N PHE A 134 -15.99 -12.62 -11.36
CA PHE A 134 -14.72 -12.18 -11.95
C PHE A 134 -14.17 -11.04 -11.12
N PHE A 135 -12.96 -11.18 -10.65
CA PHE A 135 -12.31 -10.16 -9.83
C PHE A 135 -10.86 -9.97 -10.24
N GLY A 136 -10.36 -8.78 -10.03
CA GLY A 136 -8.96 -8.51 -10.31
C GLY A 136 -8.50 -7.14 -9.89
N GLU A 137 -7.18 -7.01 -9.83
CA GLU A 137 -6.49 -5.78 -9.49
C GLU A 137 -5.26 -5.62 -10.38
N PHE A 138 -5.01 -4.40 -10.79
CA PHE A 138 -3.82 -3.96 -11.50
C PHE A 138 -3.16 -2.85 -10.70
N ALA A 139 -1.85 -2.89 -10.58
CA ALA A 139 -1.08 -1.87 -9.90
C ALA A 139 0.12 -1.45 -10.74
N LEU A 140 0.23 -0.15 -11.01
CA LEU A 140 1.33 0.46 -11.74
C LEU A 140 2.22 1.23 -10.77
N SER A 141 3.47 0.79 -10.63
CA SER A 141 4.47 1.48 -9.80
C SER A 141 5.11 2.65 -10.54
N GLN A 142 5.85 3.48 -9.82
CA GLN A 142 6.61 4.59 -10.40
C GLN A 142 7.65 4.17 -11.45
N THR A 143 8.11 2.93 -11.41
CA THR A 143 9.02 2.34 -12.40
C THR A 143 8.30 1.93 -13.69
N SER A 144 7.00 2.21 -13.82
CA SER A 144 6.12 1.75 -14.90
C SER A 144 5.97 0.23 -14.98
N ALA A 145 6.34 -0.48 -13.91
CA ALA A 145 6.08 -1.91 -13.78
C ALA A 145 4.62 -2.15 -13.41
N LEU A 146 3.97 -3.02 -14.17
CA LEU A 146 2.57 -3.39 -13.98
C LEU A 146 2.47 -4.75 -13.29
N ALA A 147 1.99 -4.74 -12.04
CA ALA A 147 1.60 -5.94 -11.33
C ALA A 147 0.10 -6.21 -11.52
N SER A 148 -0.30 -7.47 -11.49
CA SER A 148 -1.71 -7.84 -11.57
C SER A 148 -2.05 -9.13 -10.84
N VAL A 149 -3.27 -9.17 -10.31
CA VAL A 149 -3.94 -10.37 -9.80
C VAL A 149 -5.31 -10.42 -10.42
N ASN A 150 -5.66 -11.54 -11.03
CA ASN A 150 -6.98 -11.73 -11.64
C ASN A 150 -7.51 -13.11 -11.29
N GLY A 151 -8.81 -13.24 -11.12
CA GLY A 151 -9.42 -14.51 -10.79
C GLY A 151 -10.85 -14.64 -11.24
N VAL A 152 -11.30 -15.87 -11.22
CA VAL A 152 -12.70 -16.22 -11.41
C VAL A 152 -13.09 -17.27 -10.38
N LEU A 153 -14.18 -17.00 -9.68
CA LEU A 153 -14.88 -17.95 -8.81
C LEU A 153 -16.07 -18.52 -9.60
N LEU A 154 -16.16 -19.83 -9.66
CA LEU A 154 -17.26 -20.55 -10.29
C LEU A 154 -18.02 -21.31 -9.20
N THR A 155 -19.32 -21.08 -9.08
CA THR A 155 -20.20 -21.79 -8.15
C THR A 155 -21.04 -22.82 -8.92
N PHE A 156 -20.87 -24.09 -8.60
CA PHE A 156 -21.56 -25.21 -9.22
C PHE A 156 -22.69 -25.73 -8.32
N LEU A 157 -23.93 -25.44 -8.70
CA LEU A 157 -25.16 -26.02 -8.09
C LEU A 157 -25.19 -25.99 -6.55
N GLU A 158 -24.59 -24.98 -5.93
CA GLU A 158 -24.47 -24.86 -4.46
C GLU A 158 -23.70 -26.00 -3.77
N ILE A 159 -23.03 -26.86 -4.56
CA ILE A 159 -22.31 -28.03 -4.06
C ILE A 159 -20.80 -27.75 -3.94
N ALA A 160 -20.25 -26.98 -4.88
CA ALA A 160 -18.82 -26.73 -4.95
C ALA A 160 -18.50 -25.34 -5.54
N ASP A 161 -17.51 -24.70 -4.95
CA ASP A 161 -16.88 -23.50 -5.48
C ASP A 161 -15.47 -23.82 -5.99
N VAL A 162 -15.15 -23.34 -7.18
CA VAL A 162 -13.83 -23.48 -7.79
C VAL A 162 -13.28 -22.09 -8.11
N ILE A 163 -12.06 -21.82 -7.65
CA ILE A 163 -11.36 -20.56 -7.90
C ILE A 163 -10.17 -20.83 -8.80
N PHE A 164 -10.11 -20.10 -9.90
CA PHE A 164 -8.91 -19.96 -10.72
C PHE A 164 -8.34 -18.56 -10.52
N SER A 165 -7.05 -18.46 -10.23
CA SER A 165 -6.38 -17.19 -10.10
C SER A 165 -5.05 -17.16 -10.81
N TYR A 166 -4.74 -16.02 -11.39
CA TYR A 166 -3.47 -15.72 -12.03
C TYR A 166 -2.90 -14.44 -11.40
N ARG A 167 -1.61 -14.44 -11.11
CA ARG A 167 -0.90 -13.26 -10.63
C ARG A 167 0.41 -13.06 -11.38
N ASN A 168 0.73 -11.80 -11.62
CA ASN A 168 2.00 -11.39 -12.22
C ASN A 168 2.59 -10.23 -11.42
N TYR A 169 3.80 -10.41 -10.92
CA TYR A 169 4.59 -9.39 -10.23
C TYR A 169 5.95 -9.28 -10.90
N PRO A 170 6.15 -8.29 -11.79
CA PRO A 170 7.46 -8.05 -12.40
C PRO A 170 8.52 -7.73 -11.35
N ALA A 171 9.77 -8.10 -11.62
CA ALA A 171 10.89 -7.92 -10.69
C ALA A 171 11.18 -6.44 -10.37
N ASP A 172 10.79 -5.54 -11.25
CA ASP A 172 10.94 -4.08 -11.13
C ASP A 172 9.70 -3.39 -10.52
N PHE A 173 8.65 -4.16 -10.21
CA PHE A 173 7.50 -3.62 -9.45
C PHE A 173 7.92 -3.35 -8.01
N THR A 174 7.83 -2.09 -7.58
CA THR A 174 8.24 -1.63 -6.25
C THR A 174 7.05 -1.11 -5.46
N PRO A 175 6.35 -1.97 -4.70
CA PRO A 175 5.38 -1.51 -3.71
C PRO A 175 6.10 -0.84 -2.55
N LEU A 176 5.51 0.18 -1.94
CA LEU A 176 6.06 0.82 -0.76
C LEU A 176 5.48 0.22 0.54
N HIS A 177 4.22 -0.19 0.49
CA HIS A 177 3.44 -0.74 1.62
C HIS A 177 2.77 -2.07 1.23
#